data_c0ad61680472aea2e6c71e646b24f72f
#
_entry.id   c0ad61680472aea2e6c71e646b24f72f
#
_cell.length_a   1.000
_cell.length_b   1.000
_cell.length_c   1.000
_cell.angle_alpha   90.00
_cell.angle_beta   90.00
_cell.angle_gamma   90.00
#
_symmetry.space_group_name_H-M   'P 1'
#
loop_
_entity.id
_entity.type
_entity.pdbx_description
1 polymer ?
#
loop_
_entity_poly.entity_id
_entity_poly.type
_entity_poly.pdbx_seq_one_letter_code
_entity_poly.pdbx_strand_id
1 'polypeptide(L)' 'MYTYEYRCSDCGERWGIIDSYPPVECPQCESEEIYQLWEARAYE' A
#
# COMPACT_ATOMS: atom_id res chain seq x y z
N MET A 1 -9.22 8.42 7.81
CA MET A 1 -9.08 7.21 7.00
C MET A 1 -8.60 7.61 5.61
N TYR A 2 -7.56 6.96 5.11
CA TYR A 2 -6.91 7.31 3.85
C TYR A 2 -6.93 6.13 2.90
N THR A 3 -6.87 6.46 1.61
CA THR A 3 -6.73 5.45 0.57
C THR A 3 -5.28 5.43 0.13
N TYR A 4 -4.67 4.26 0.16
CA TYR A 4 -3.27 4.10 -0.24
C TYR A 4 -3.17 3.12 -1.40
N GLU A 5 -2.28 3.44 -2.33
CA GLU A 5 -1.98 2.55 -3.44
C GLU A 5 -0.49 2.23 -3.37
N TYR A 6 -0.18 0.94 -3.21
CA TYR A 6 1.20 0.49 -3.05
C TYR A 6 1.54 -0.58 -4.06
N ARG A 7 2.81 -0.73 -4.28
CA ARG A 7 3.31 -1.77 -5.15
C ARG A 7 4.57 -2.37 -4.54
N CYS A 8 4.68 -3.69 -4.63
CA CYS A 8 5.85 -4.41 -4.16
C CYS A 8 6.86 -4.50 -5.29
N SER A 9 8.11 -4.11 -5.02
CA SER A 9 9.16 -4.21 -6.03
C SER A 9 9.77 -5.60 -6.06
N ASP A 10 9.40 -6.45 -5.12
CA ASP A 10 9.93 -7.80 -5.05
C ASP A 10 9.13 -8.77 -5.90
N CYS A 11 7.81 -8.80 -5.73
CA CYS A 11 6.96 -9.70 -6.50
C CYS A 11 6.16 -8.97 -7.57
N GLY A 12 6.19 -7.63 -7.58
CA GLY A 12 5.48 -6.84 -8.58
C GLY A 12 3.99 -6.70 -8.32
N GLU A 13 3.50 -7.15 -7.18
CA GLU A 13 2.09 -7.07 -6.87
C GLU A 13 1.70 -5.63 -6.52
N ARG A 14 0.47 -5.27 -6.88
CA ARG A 14 -0.06 -3.94 -6.61
C ARG A 14 -1.40 -4.08 -5.89
N TRP A 15 -1.61 -3.26 -4.88
CA TRP A 15 -2.85 -3.33 -4.12
C TRP A 15 -3.21 -1.95 -3.57
N GLY A 16 -4.48 -1.83 -3.17
CA GLY A 16 -4.97 -0.63 -2.54
C GLY A 16 -5.64 -0.96 -1.23
N ILE A 17 -5.49 -0.07 -0.27
CA ILE A 17 -6.14 -0.25 1.03
C ILE A 17 -6.73 1.07 1.48
N ILE A 18 -7.72 0.98 2.38
CA ILE A 18 -8.32 2.13 3.04
C ILE A 18 -8.12 1.91 4.53
N ASP A 19 -7.28 2.75 5.14
CA ASP A 19 -6.94 2.55 6.54
C ASP A 19 -6.41 3.84 7.12
N SER A 20 -6.22 3.84 8.44
CA SER A 20 -5.60 4.95 9.15
C SER A 20 -4.08 4.89 9.01
N TYR A 21 -3.52 3.74 8.66
CA TYR A 21 -2.09 3.53 8.56
C TYR A 21 -1.73 2.98 7.20
N PRO A 22 -0.56 3.36 6.68
CA PRO A 22 -0.06 2.75 5.45
C PRO A 22 0.39 1.31 5.73
N PRO A 23 0.41 0.46 4.70
CA PRO A 23 0.90 -0.90 4.87
C PRO A 23 2.40 -0.88 5.12
N VAL A 24 2.91 -1.94 5.77
CA VAL A 24 4.33 -2.02 6.08
C VAL A 24 5.00 -3.13 5.27
N GLU A 25 4.21 -4.02 4.67
CA GLU A 25 4.77 -5.12 3.91
C GLU A 25 3.78 -5.57 2.87
N CYS A 26 4.28 -6.29 1.87
CA CYS A 26 3.46 -6.82 0.81
C CYS A 26 2.59 -7.96 1.34
N PRO A 27 1.27 -7.93 1.09
CA PRO A 27 0.40 -9.00 1.56
C PRO A 27 0.58 -10.30 0.79
N GLN A 28 1.29 -10.25 -0.34
CA GLN A 28 1.46 -11.42 -1.18
C GLN A 28 2.74 -12.18 -0.85
N CYS A 29 3.85 -11.47 -0.75
CA CYS A 29 5.14 -12.12 -0.50
C CYS A 29 5.77 -11.68 0.82
N GLU A 30 5.09 -10.78 1.55
CA GLU A 30 5.54 -10.30 2.86
C GLU A 30 6.87 -9.58 2.80
N SER A 31 7.21 -9.04 1.64
CA SER A 31 8.43 -8.25 1.50
C SER A 31 8.20 -6.84 1.99
N GLU A 32 9.22 -6.25 2.57
CA GLU A 32 9.16 -4.85 2.99
C GLU A 32 9.57 -3.90 1.87
N GLU A 33 9.91 -4.45 0.71
CA GLU A 33 10.33 -3.65 -0.44
C GLU A 33 9.10 -3.16 -1.19
N ILE A 34 8.31 -2.31 -0.54
CA ILE A 34 7.10 -1.75 -1.12
C ILE A 34 7.26 -0.24 -1.21
N TYR A 35 6.54 0.36 -2.15
CA TYR A 35 6.58 1.79 -2.31
C TYR A 35 5.19 2.30 -2.64
N GLN A 36 4.95 3.54 -2.25
CA GLN A 36 3.65 4.16 -2.42
C GLN A 36 3.55 4.76 -3.82
N LEU A 37 2.46 4.43 -4.51
CA LEU A 37 2.21 4.96 -5.84
C LEU A 37 1.52 6.31 -5.75
N TRP A 38 0.51 6.40 -4.89
CA TRP A 38 -0.17 7.68 -4.66
C TRP A 38 -1.00 7.55 -3.39
N GLU A 39 -1.39 8.70 -2.89
CA GLU A 39 -2.17 8.76 -1.66
C GLU A 39 -3.38 9.65 -1.89
N ALA A 40 -4.58 9.12 -1.65
CA ALA A 40 -5.79 9.90 -1.75
C ALA A 40 -6.15 10.47 -0.40
N ARG A 41 -6.86 11.60 -0.45
CA ARG A 41 -7.28 12.22 0.79
C ARG A 41 -8.32 11.36 1.50
N ALA A 42 -8.33 11.45 2.82
CA ALA A 42 -9.25 10.69 3.62
C ALA A 42 -10.69 11.11 3.40
N TYR A 43 -11.57 10.19 3.64
CA TYR A 43 -12.99 10.49 3.72
C TYR A 43 -13.31 11.10 5.07
N GLU A 44 -14.32 11.91 5.07
CA GLU A 44 -14.79 12.50 6.32
C GLU A 44 -16.19 12.07 6.62
#